data_ce6e09639440976266f5ac7eddcaa468
#
_entry.id   ce6e09639440976266f5ac7eddcaa468
#
_cell.length_a   1.000
_cell.length_b   1.000
_cell.length_c   1.000
_cell.angle_alpha   90.00
_cell.angle_beta   90.00
_cell.angle_gamma   90.00
#
_symmetry.space_group_name_H-M   'P 1'
#
loop_
_entity.id
_entity.type
_entity.pdbx_description
1 polymer ?
#
loop_
_entity_poly.entity_id
_entity_poly.type
_entity_poly.pdbx_seq_one_letter_code
_entity_poly.pdbx_strand_id
1 'polypeptide(L)'
;MTMRQALDLSAYLVVGPENTLGRPVRDIVAAAVEAGFTCVQIRSKEASARELMVCVQEAAAVIAKAGKEDQVALLVDDRLDIVLATRQEKIKVDGIHVGQSDIPPDICRRILGEDAIVGLSARSHDLLHYVAHADITDIDYFGAGPLHETATKPDCGRD
;
A
#
# COMPACT_ATOMS: atom_id res chain seq x y z
N MET A 1 -7.94 -14.45 -12.92
CA MET A 1 -7.90 -14.13 -11.47
C MET A 1 -7.19 -12.79 -11.33
N THR A 2 -7.83 -11.81 -10.72
CA THR A 2 -7.22 -10.48 -10.51
C THR A 2 -6.31 -10.50 -9.28
N MET A 3 -5.39 -9.52 -9.14
CA MET A 3 -4.56 -9.41 -7.93
C MET A 3 -5.41 -9.24 -6.67
N ARG A 4 -6.57 -8.58 -6.75
CA ARG A 4 -7.52 -8.48 -5.63
C ARG A 4 -7.99 -9.85 -5.16
N GLN A 5 -8.33 -10.75 -6.09
CA GLN A 5 -8.77 -12.12 -5.77
C GLN A 5 -7.62 -13.02 -5.28
N ALA A 6 -6.40 -12.71 -5.70
CA ALA A 6 -5.18 -13.43 -5.34
C ALA A 6 -4.43 -12.77 -4.17
N LEU A 7 -5.01 -11.76 -3.51
CA LEU A 7 -4.33 -10.99 -2.47
C LEU A 7 -3.85 -11.89 -1.32
N ASP A 8 -2.56 -11.90 -1.12
CA ASP A 8 -1.88 -12.58 -0.03
C ASP A 8 -1.12 -11.54 0.83
N LEU A 9 -1.50 -11.42 2.09
CA LEU A 9 -0.93 -10.48 3.06
C LEU A 9 0.06 -11.16 4.04
N SER A 10 0.45 -12.41 3.78
CA SER A 10 1.30 -13.18 4.69
C SER A 10 2.70 -12.59 4.88
N ALA A 11 3.22 -11.88 3.86
CA ALA A 11 4.49 -11.16 3.94
C ALA A 11 4.35 -9.79 3.26
N TYR A 12 4.18 -8.75 4.08
CA TYR A 12 3.82 -7.40 3.67
C TYR A 12 4.95 -6.42 4.00
N LEU A 13 5.53 -5.80 2.96
CA LEU A 13 6.55 -4.77 3.08
C LEU A 13 5.92 -3.37 2.97
N VAL A 14 6.22 -2.49 3.90
CA VAL A 14 5.97 -1.04 3.78
C VAL A 14 7.31 -0.33 3.68
N VAL A 15 7.57 0.37 2.58
CA VAL A 15 8.86 0.99 2.32
C VAL A 15 8.72 2.33 1.59
N GLY A 16 9.59 3.26 1.93
CA GLY A 16 9.75 4.56 1.27
C GLY A 16 11.14 5.11 1.49
N PRO A 17 11.51 6.24 0.87
CA PRO A 17 12.85 6.82 0.97
C PRO A 17 13.28 7.08 2.42
N GLU A 18 12.34 7.40 3.30
CA GLU A 18 12.61 7.80 4.69
C GLU A 18 13.03 6.64 5.60
N ASN A 19 12.75 5.40 5.24
CA ASN A 19 12.98 4.24 6.11
C ASN A 19 13.94 3.19 5.54
N THR A 20 14.79 3.56 4.58
CA THR A 20 15.75 2.65 3.93
C THR A 20 17.18 2.80 4.41
N LEU A 21 17.45 3.73 5.32
CA LEU A 21 18.81 4.09 5.75
C LEU A 21 19.73 4.46 4.58
N GLY A 22 19.19 5.19 3.59
CA GLY A 22 19.91 5.65 2.41
C GLY A 22 20.08 4.62 1.30
N ARG A 23 19.56 3.41 1.45
CA ARG A 23 19.54 2.43 0.35
C ARG A 23 18.44 2.78 -0.66
N PRO A 24 18.64 2.52 -1.96
CA PRO A 24 17.59 2.69 -2.95
C PRO A 24 16.36 1.82 -2.61
N VAL A 25 15.15 2.40 -2.72
CA VAL A 25 13.90 1.68 -2.46
C VAL A 25 13.80 0.41 -3.31
N ARG A 26 14.20 0.49 -4.60
CA ARG A 26 14.20 -0.66 -5.51
C ARG A 26 15.03 -1.85 -5.01
N ASP A 27 16.15 -1.60 -4.31
CA ASP A 27 17.03 -2.67 -3.81
C ASP A 27 16.38 -3.39 -2.62
N ILE A 28 15.66 -2.64 -1.77
CA ILE A 28 14.87 -3.22 -0.68
C ILE A 28 13.72 -4.05 -1.23
N VAL A 29 12.99 -3.52 -2.24
CA VAL A 29 11.90 -4.24 -2.89
C VAL A 29 12.43 -5.51 -3.56
N ALA A 30 13.57 -5.46 -4.25
CA ALA A 30 14.18 -6.63 -4.88
C ALA A 30 14.50 -7.73 -3.87
N ALA A 31 15.13 -7.37 -2.76
CA ALA A 31 15.45 -8.32 -1.69
C ALA A 31 14.18 -8.93 -1.05
N ALA A 32 13.14 -8.13 -0.85
CA ALA A 32 11.87 -8.60 -0.31
C ALA A 32 11.16 -9.57 -1.27
N VAL A 33 11.11 -9.23 -2.56
CA VAL A 33 10.51 -10.09 -3.60
C VAL A 33 11.26 -11.42 -3.73
N GLU A 34 12.59 -11.39 -3.66
CA GLU A 34 13.44 -12.60 -3.63
C GLU A 34 13.17 -13.44 -2.38
N ALA A 35 13.00 -12.80 -1.23
CA ALA A 35 12.70 -13.47 0.04
C ALA A 35 11.25 -14.01 0.13
N GLY A 36 10.39 -13.76 -0.87
CA GLY A 36 9.03 -14.28 -0.92
C GLY A 36 7.96 -13.37 -0.35
N PHE A 37 8.21 -12.07 -0.27
CA PHE A 37 7.16 -11.11 0.07
C PHE A 37 6.06 -11.09 -1.00
N THR A 38 4.82 -11.00 -0.54
CA THR A 38 3.61 -11.13 -1.36
C THR A 38 2.89 -9.81 -1.57
N CYS A 39 3.20 -8.79 -0.77
CA CYS A 39 2.65 -7.45 -0.89
C CYS A 39 3.72 -6.39 -0.60
N VAL A 40 3.76 -5.36 -1.43
CA VAL A 40 4.65 -4.19 -1.27
C VAL A 40 3.81 -2.93 -1.29
N GLN A 41 3.94 -2.10 -0.25
CA GLN A 41 3.35 -0.77 -0.18
C GLN A 41 4.46 0.28 -0.24
N ILE A 42 4.39 1.17 -1.24
CA ILE A 42 5.26 2.34 -1.32
C ILE A 42 4.61 3.45 -0.51
N ARG A 43 5.32 3.89 0.54
CA ARG A 43 4.85 4.91 1.49
C ARG A 43 5.90 5.99 1.68
N SER A 44 5.52 7.25 1.45
CA SER A 44 6.30 8.42 1.80
C SER A 44 5.38 9.57 2.25
N LYS A 45 5.74 10.22 3.32
CA LYS A 45 5.06 11.43 3.81
C LYS A 45 5.78 12.71 3.36
N GLU A 46 7.02 12.61 2.91
CA GLU A 46 7.90 13.74 2.61
C GLU A 46 8.23 13.88 1.12
N ALA A 47 8.27 12.77 0.39
CA ALA A 47 8.62 12.79 -1.02
C ALA A 47 7.63 13.58 -1.87
N SER A 48 8.17 14.33 -2.84
CA SER A 48 7.36 14.97 -3.87
C SER A 48 6.59 13.92 -4.69
N ALA A 49 5.54 14.35 -5.38
CA ALA A 49 4.79 13.46 -6.28
C ALA A 49 5.70 12.79 -7.32
N ARG A 50 6.65 13.53 -7.87
CA ARG A 50 7.60 13.01 -8.88
C ARG A 50 8.52 11.92 -8.31
N GLU A 51 9.07 12.15 -7.12
CA GLU A 51 9.93 11.17 -6.45
C GLU A 51 9.14 9.91 -6.08
N LEU A 52 7.92 10.07 -5.58
CA LEU A 52 7.07 8.94 -5.24
C LEU A 52 6.68 8.12 -6.48
N MET A 53 6.38 8.78 -7.61
CA MET A 53 6.16 8.10 -8.89
C MET A 53 7.38 7.27 -9.31
N VAL A 54 8.59 7.81 -9.19
CA VAL A 54 9.83 7.07 -9.51
C VAL A 54 9.96 5.84 -8.62
N CYS A 55 9.74 5.95 -7.31
CA CYS A 55 9.76 4.80 -6.40
C CYS A 55 8.77 3.71 -6.81
N VAL A 56 7.55 4.10 -7.18
CA VAL A 56 6.51 3.14 -7.64
C VAL A 56 6.91 2.48 -8.96
N GLN A 57 7.43 3.24 -9.92
CA GLN A 57 7.92 2.73 -11.20
C GLN A 57 9.06 1.73 -11.02
N GLU A 58 10.04 2.05 -10.17
CA GLU A 58 11.17 1.17 -9.86
C GLU A 58 10.71 -0.11 -9.16
N ALA A 59 9.77 -0.03 -8.22
CA ALA A 59 9.20 -1.19 -7.54
C ALA A 59 8.45 -2.11 -8.54
N ALA A 60 7.62 -1.54 -9.41
CA ALA A 60 6.93 -2.29 -10.46
C ALA A 60 7.91 -3.01 -11.40
N ALA A 61 8.97 -2.30 -11.83
CA ALA A 61 10.00 -2.86 -12.70
C ALA A 61 10.76 -4.03 -12.04
N VAL A 62 11.02 -3.95 -10.75
CA VAL A 62 11.65 -5.03 -9.97
C VAL A 62 10.75 -6.26 -9.91
N ILE A 63 9.46 -6.08 -9.62
CA ILE A 63 8.47 -7.17 -9.56
C ILE A 63 8.34 -7.84 -10.94
N ALA A 64 8.25 -7.05 -12.01
CA ALA A 64 8.19 -7.55 -13.38
C ALA A 64 9.46 -8.32 -13.79
N LYS A 65 10.64 -7.78 -13.46
CA LYS A 65 11.91 -8.46 -13.73
C LYS A 65 12.03 -9.81 -13.03
N ALA A 66 11.42 -9.94 -11.85
CA ALA A 66 11.37 -11.20 -11.11
C ALA A 66 10.30 -12.17 -11.67
N GLY A 67 9.48 -11.77 -12.63
CA GLY A 67 8.36 -12.57 -13.16
C GLY A 67 7.27 -12.86 -12.13
N LYS A 68 7.07 -11.93 -11.18
CA LYS A 68 6.14 -12.11 -10.04
C LYS A 68 4.96 -11.13 -10.05
N GLU A 69 4.60 -10.60 -11.19
CA GLU A 69 3.51 -9.63 -11.34
C GLU A 69 2.15 -10.17 -10.89
N ASP A 70 1.93 -11.49 -11.03
CA ASP A 70 0.71 -12.16 -10.59
C ASP A 70 0.78 -12.73 -9.16
N GLN A 71 1.88 -12.50 -8.45
CA GLN A 71 2.13 -13.04 -7.10
C GLN A 71 2.39 -11.97 -6.06
N VAL A 72 2.87 -10.80 -6.47
CA VAL A 72 3.22 -9.69 -5.58
C VAL A 72 2.33 -8.50 -5.88
N ALA A 73 1.48 -8.12 -4.92
CA ALA A 73 0.68 -6.91 -5.01
C ALA A 73 1.54 -5.67 -4.80
N LEU A 74 1.35 -4.64 -5.63
CA LEU A 74 2.00 -3.33 -5.46
C LEU A 74 0.94 -2.27 -5.13
N LEU A 75 1.06 -1.67 -3.96
CA LEU A 75 0.16 -0.66 -3.41
C LEU A 75 0.89 0.66 -3.17
N VAL A 76 0.13 1.76 -3.18
CA VAL A 76 0.60 3.09 -2.78
C VAL A 76 -0.15 3.55 -1.54
N ASP A 77 0.56 4.16 -0.59
CA ASP A 77 -0.02 4.72 0.63
C ASP A 77 -0.61 6.11 0.36
N ASP A 78 -1.85 6.36 0.77
CA ASP A 78 -2.60 7.63 0.80
C ASP A 78 -2.80 8.34 -0.56
N ARG A 79 -1.86 8.25 -1.47
CA ARG A 79 -1.73 9.08 -2.67
C ARG A 79 -2.46 8.47 -3.88
N LEU A 80 -3.80 8.68 -3.94
CA LEU A 80 -4.63 8.25 -5.08
C LEU A 80 -4.18 8.87 -6.41
N ASP A 81 -3.72 10.11 -6.39
CA ASP A 81 -3.17 10.81 -7.56
C ASP A 81 -1.97 10.07 -8.15
N ILE A 82 -1.11 9.51 -7.31
CA ILE A 82 0.07 8.74 -7.75
C ILE A 82 -0.36 7.41 -8.37
N VAL A 83 -1.33 6.71 -7.77
CA VAL A 83 -1.89 5.49 -8.37
C VAL A 83 -2.43 5.75 -9.76
N LEU A 84 -3.21 6.81 -9.92
CA LEU A 84 -3.79 7.18 -11.22
C LEU A 84 -2.71 7.58 -12.23
N ALA A 85 -1.77 8.43 -11.84
CA ALA A 85 -0.71 8.90 -12.72
C ALA A 85 0.18 7.73 -13.21
N THR A 86 0.56 6.82 -12.33
CA THR A 86 1.37 5.65 -12.70
C THR A 86 0.61 4.68 -13.60
N ARG A 87 -0.69 4.47 -13.36
CA ARG A 87 -1.54 3.67 -14.25
C ARG A 87 -1.69 4.26 -15.64
N GLN A 88 -1.71 5.60 -15.78
CA GLN A 88 -1.69 6.28 -17.10
C GLN A 88 -0.43 5.95 -17.89
N GLU A 89 0.70 5.78 -17.24
CA GLU A 89 1.96 5.33 -17.84
C GLU A 89 2.01 3.80 -18.07
N LYS A 90 0.88 3.10 -17.89
CA LYS A 90 0.73 1.63 -18.02
C LYS A 90 1.63 0.84 -17.07
N ILE A 91 1.95 1.43 -15.94
CA ILE A 91 2.70 0.77 -14.87
C ILE A 91 1.71 0.01 -13.98
N LYS A 92 2.04 -1.24 -13.66
CA LYS A 92 1.25 -2.06 -12.76
C LYS A 92 1.27 -1.46 -11.35
N VAL A 93 0.11 -1.02 -10.90
CA VAL A 93 -0.19 -0.67 -9.50
C VAL A 93 -1.55 -1.28 -9.18
N ASP A 94 -1.58 -2.16 -8.20
CA ASP A 94 -2.75 -2.98 -7.90
C ASP A 94 -3.79 -2.27 -7.05
N GLY A 95 -3.37 -1.24 -6.28
CA GLY A 95 -4.32 -0.52 -5.46
C GLY A 95 -3.69 0.52 -4.54
N ILE A 96 -4.43 0.82 -3.48
CA ILE A 96 -4.11 1.87 -2.52
C ILE A 96 -4.33 1.39 -1.09
N HIS A 97 -3.56 1.92 -0.15
CA HIS A 97 -3.83 1.85 1.28
C HIS A 97 -4.10 3.26 1.81
N VAL A 98 -5.19 3.46 2.52
CA VAL A 98 -5.60 4.77 3.04
C VAL A 98 -5.80 4.75 4.55
N GLY A 99 -5.67 5.92 5.18
CA GLY A 99 -6.00 6.15 6.58
C GLY A 99 -7.39 6.77 6.75
N GLN A 100 -7.77 7.02 8.00
CA GLN A 100 -9.10 7.55 8.35
C GLN A 100 -9.34 9.00 7.89
N SER A 101 -8.27 9.77 7.63
CA SER A 101 -8.34 11.17 7.18
C SER A 101 -8.08 11.34 5.68
N ASP A 102 -7.83 10.24 4.97
CA ASP A 102 -7.56 10.25 3.53
C ASP A 102 -8.86 10.14 2.72
N ILE A 103 -8.72 9.97 1.40
CA ILE A 103 -9.87 9.74 0.53
C ILE A 103 -10.60 8.46 0.98
N PRO A 104 -11.93 8.51 1.20
CA PRO A 104 -12.68 7.35 1.68
C PRO A 104 -12.55 6.11 0.78
N PRO A 105 -12.54 4.89 1.35
CA PRO A 105 -12.38 3.64 0.59
C PRO A 105 -13.39 3.45 -0.55
N ASP A 106 -14.66 3.83 -0.35
CA ASP A 106 -15.71 3.75 -1.37
C ASP A 106 -15.42 4.65 -2.57
N ILE A 107 -14.86 5.84 -2.32
CA ILE A 107 -14.40 6.74 -3.38
C ILE A 107 -13.19 6.15 -4.13
N CYS A 108 -12.22 5.61 -3.38
CA CYS A 108 -11.07 4.93 -3.99
C CYS A 108 -11.53 3.76 -4.87
N ARG A 109 -12.46 2.95 -4.40
CA ARG A 109 -13.04 1.84 -5.16
C ARG A 109 -13.68 2.31 -6.45
N ARG A 110 -14.54 3.33 -6.39
CA ARG A 110 -15.22 3.87 -7.58
C ARG A 110 -14.26 4.43 -8.63
N ILE A 111 -13.16 5.04 -8.18
CA ILE A 111 -12.17 5.63 -9.08
C ILE A 111 -11.22 4.57 -9.66
N LEU A 112 -10.76 3.64 -8.85
CA LEU A 112 -9.76 2.64 -9.24
C LEU A 112 -10.36 1.40 -9.90
N GLY A 113 -11.66 1.16 -9.70
CA GLY A 113 -12.39 0.01 -10.26
C GLY A 113 -12.42 -1.20 -9.33
N GLU A 114 -13.24 -2.19 -9.72
CA GLU A 114 -13.53 -3.38 -8.91
C GLU A 114 -12.32 -4.29 -8.68
N ASP A 115 -11.36 -4.28 -9.59
CA ASP A 115 -10.16 -5.13 -9.50
C ASP A 115 -9.05 -4.51 -8.66
N ALA A 116 -9.19 -3.25 -8.23
CA ALA A 116 -8.22 -2.61 -7.37
C ALA A 116 -8.26 -3.17 -5.94
N ILE A 117 -7.12 -3.20 -5.29
CA ILE A 117 -7.01 -3.52 -3.87
C ILE A 117 -7.16 -2.21 -3.07
N VAL A 118 -8.03 -2.20 -2.08
CA VAL A 118 -8.23 -1.06 -1.17
C VAL A 118 -8.04 -1.52 0.27
N GLY A 119 -6.97 -1.04 0.89
CA GLY A 119 -6.68 -1.25 2.32
C GLY A 119 -7.05 -0.03 3.15
N LEU A 120 -7.47 -0.23 4.39
CA LEU A 120 -7.79 0.84 5.33
C LEU A 120 -7.07 0.64 6.66
N SER A 121 -6.34 1.66 7.14
CA SER A 121 -5.83 1.69 8.50
C SER A 121 -6.98 1.95 9.49
N ALA A 122 -7.09 1.10 10.51
CA ALA A 122 -8.00 1.29 11.61
C ALA A 122 -7.24 1.21 12.94
N ARG A 123 -7.68 1.99 13.95
CA ARG A 123 -7.13 1.86 15.30
C ARG A 123 -7.52 0.51 15.88
N SER A 124 -6.59 -0.14 16.58
CA SER A 124 -6.81 -1.52 17.06
C SER A 124 -8.02 -1.64 18.00
N HIS A 125 -8.27 -0.63 18.87
CA HIS A 125 -9.44 -0.65 19.78
C HIS A 125 -10.76 -0.29 19.07
N ASP A 126 -10.71 0.48 17.96
CA ASP A 126 -11.89 0.88 17.20
C ASP A 126 -12.22 -0.10 16.07
N LEU A 127 -11.30 -0.99 15.71
CA LEU A 127 -11.44 -1.87 14.56
C LEU A 127 -12.69 -2.75 14.65
N LEU A 128 -12.94 -3.36 15.80
CA LEU A 128 -14.12 -4.21 15.99
C LEU A 128 -15.42 -3.41 15.88
N HIS A 129 -15.45 -2.20 16.45
CA HIS A 129 -16.60 -1.31 16.33
C HIS A 129 -16.81 -0.86 14.88
N TYR A 130 -15.73 -0.49 14.19
CA TYR A 130 -15.77 -0.08 12.80
C TYR A 130 -16.31 -1.21 11.90
N VAL A 131 -15.75 -2.42 12.00
CA VAL A 131 -16.15 -3.58 11.20
C VAL A 131 -17.62 -3.97 11.49
N ALA A 132 -18.09 -3.80 12.73
CA ALA A 132 -19.46 -4.14 13.11
C ALA A 132 -20.52 -3.13 12.62
N HIS A 133 -20.14 -1.86 12.35
CA HIS A 133 -21.11 -0.77 12.13
C HIS A 133 -20.91 0.00 10.82
N ALA A 134 -19.74 -0.12 10.16
CA ALA A 134 -19.45 0.53 8.88
C ALA A 134 -19.76 -0.39 7.71
N ASP A 135 -20.03 0.21 6.54
CA ASP A 135 -20.01 -0.53 5.27
C ASP A 135 -18.56 -0.83 4.89
N ILE A 136 -18.18 -2.10 4.90
CA ILE A 136 -16.82 -2.56 4.59
C ILE A 136 -16.72 -3.22 3.21
N THR A 137 -17.77 -3.14 2.39
CA THR A 137 -17.85 -3.81 1.10
C THR A 137 -16.72 -3.40 0.16
N ASP A 138 -16.28 -2.15 0.24
CA ASP A 138 -15.21 -1.58 -0.59
C ASP A 138 -13.80 -1.76 -0.04
N ILE A 139 -13.65 -2.44 1.11
CA ILE A 139 -12.37 -2.64 1.80
C ILE A 139 -11.95 -4.10 1.67
N ASP A 140 -10.72 -4.33 1.21
CA ASP A 140 -10.18 -5.68 1.04
C ASP A 140 -9.41 -6.17 2.28
N TYR A 141 -8.81 -5.26 3.03
CA TYR A 141 -8.11 -5.59 4.27
C TYR A 141 -7.97 -4.37 5.20
N PHE A 142 -7.73 -4.65 6.47
CA PHE A 142 -7.46 -3.64 7.48
C PHE A 142 -6.02 -3.68 7.96
N GLY A 143 -5.41 -2.49 8.10
CA GLY A 143 -4.17 -2.31 8.83
C GLY A 143 -4.47 -1.94 10.28
N ALA A 144 -4.15 -2.82 11.22
CA ALA A 144 -4.23 -2.50 12.64
C ALA A 144 -3.07 -1.58 13.04
N GLY A 145 -3.34 -0.61 13.92
CA GLY A 145 -2.31 0.27 14.46
C GLY A 145 -1.28 -0.49 15.30
N PRO A 146 -0.12 0.11 15.60
CA PRO A 146 0.91 -0.53 16.41
C PRO A 146 0.39 -0.76 17.84
N LEU A 147 0.76 -1.92 18.42
CA LEU A 147 0.45 -2.26 19.82
C LEU A 147 1.30 -1.47 20.83
N HIS A 148 2.44 -0.95 20.38
CA HIS A 148 3.38 -0.15 21.18
C HIS A 148 3.75 1.11 20.41
N GLU A 149 4.18 2.15 21.13
CA GLU A 149 4.69 3.39 20.52
C GLU A 149 5.83 3.09 19.54
N THR A 150 5.84 3.77 18.41
CA THR A 150 6.85 3.59 17.36
C THR A 150 7.25 4.94 16.76
N ALA A 151 8.53 5.09 16.48
CA ALA A 151 9.08 6.28 15.85
C ALA A 151 8.64 6.46 14.38
N THR A 152 8.26 5.37 13.70
CA THR A 152 7.84 5.39 12.28
C THR A 152 6.39 5.83 12.07
N LYS A 153 5.56 5.81 13.12
CA LYS A 153 4.18 6.31 13.14
C LYS A 153 3.91 7.05 14.44
N PRO A 154 4.47 8.25 14.65
CA PRO A 154 4.32 8.99 15.90
C PRO A 154 2.87 9.39 16.21
N ASP A 155 1.98 9.39 15.21
CA ASP A 155 0.59 9.80 15.35
C ASP A 155 -0.36 8.68 15.80
N CYS A 156 0.12 7.44 15.88
CA CYS A 156 -0.72 6.27 16.20
C CYS A 156 -0.87 5.98 17.70
N GLY A 157 -0.40 6.86 18.59
CA GLY A 157 -0.39 6.59 20.03
C GLY A 157 -0.94 7.70 20.93
N ARG A 158 -1.57 8.74 20.38
CA ARG A 158 -2.17 9.80 21.19
C ARG A 158 -3.68 9.79 21.02
N ASP A 159 -4.32 9.09 21.91
CA ASP A 159 -5.58 9.41 22.61
C ASP A 159 -5.83 8.38 23.70
#